data_d493cec33560cd0857f18b93c1272dab
#
_entry.id   d493cec33560cd0857f18b93c1272dab
#
_cell.length_a   1.000
_cell.length_b   1.000
_cell.length_c   1.000
_cell.angle_alpha   90.00
_cell.angle_beta   90.00
_cell.angle_gamma   90.00
#
_symmetry.space_group_name_H-M   'P 1'
#
loop_
_entity.id
_entity.type
_entity.pdbx_description
1 polymer ?
#
loop_
_entity_poly.entity_id
_entity_poly.type
_entity_poly.pdbx_seq_one_letter_code
_entity_poly.pdbx_strand_id
1 'polypeptide(L)'
;VRGSDLAIVAVGTRSTYLGRSPKYSTTGEGFDLSSLELPGVQEELLQEIKKTGKPMVVVLIAGKPLAMPWVKENADALLVQWYGGEQQGRSLADILVGKVNPSGRLNVSFPRSTGNTPCFYNHFITDRNEPFDQPGSPEEPKGHYIFDAPDPLWSFGSGQSYTTFEYVDCALSDSVLTDKDQLTV
;
A
#
# COMPACT_ATOMS: atom_id res chain seq x y z
N VAL A 1 -6.77 -22.72 -10.15
CA VAL A 1 -6.95 -21.47 -10.91
C VAL A 1 -7.44 -21.73 -12.32
N ARG A 2 -6.92 -22.74 -13.08
CA ARG A 2 -7.35 -22.98 -14.48
C ARG A 2 -8.85 -23.24 -14.65
N GLY A 3 -9.51 -23.81 -13.64
CA GLY A 3 -10.96 -24.12 -13.64
C GLY A 3 -11.82 -23.06 -12.95
N SER A 4 -11.30 -21.90 -12.62
CA SER A 4 -12.01 -20.78 -11.99
C SER A 4 -12.03 -19.54 -12.88
N ASP A 5 -12.97 -18.64 -12.66
CA ASP A 5 -13.11 -17.38 -13.42
C ASP A 5 -12.28 -16.25 -12.84
N LEU A 6 -11.93 -16.34 -11.57
CA LEU A 6 -11.20 -15.32 -10.80
C LEU A 6 -10.27 -16.00 -9.80
N ALA A 7 -9.10 -15.43 -9.56
CA ALA A 7 -8.22 -15.80 -8.47
C ALA A 7 -8.22 -14.71 -7.37
N ILE A 8 -8.52 -15.09 -6.14
CA ILE A 8 -8.35 -14.23 -4.96
C ILE A 8 -7.20 -14.82 -4.16
N VAL A 9 -6.11 -14.06 -4.00
CA VAL A 9 -4.85 -14.56 -3.44
C VAL A 9 -4.48 -13.75 -2.21
N ALA A 10 -4.49 -14.37 -1.04
CA ALA A 10 -4.02 -13.76 0.20
C ALA A 10 -2.50 -13.96 0.34
N VAL A 11 -1.78 -12.86 0.48
CA VAL A 11 -0.33 -12.80 0.68
C VAL A 11 0.00 -11.86 1.84
N GLY A 12 1.22 -11.89 2.33
CA GLY A 12 1.66 -10.96 3.35
C GLY A 12 2.67 -11.51 4.33
N THR A 13 2.64 -11.00 5.55
CA THR A 13 3.61 -11.30 6.58
C THR A 13 2.98 -12.06 7.75
N ARG A 14 3.80 -12.83 8.45
CA ARG A 14 3.38 -13.62 9.59
C ARG A 14 4.14 -13.17 10.84
N SER A 15 3.41 -12.76 11.89
CA SER A 15 3.96 -12.63 13.24
C SER A 15 3.90 -13.98 13.95
N THR A 16 4.98 -14.31 14.65
CA THR A 16 5.05 -15.47 15.53
C THR A 16 5.45 -15.07 16.96
N TYR A 17 5.52 -13.76 17.23
CA TYR A 17 5.97 -13.23 18.51
C TYR A 17 5.10 -13.74 19.67
N LEU A 18 3.80 -13.72 19.53
CA LEU A 18 2.86 -14.23 20.53
C LEU A 18 2.84 -15.77 20.63
N GLY A 19 3.33 -16.46 19.62
CA GLY A 19 3.41 -17.93 19.54
C GLY A 19 4.67 -18.54 20.17
N ARG A 20 5.49 -17.75 20.86
CA ARG A 20 6.74 -18.17 21.53
C ARG A 20 7.84 -18.72 20.61
N SER A 21 7.70 -18.66 19.32
CA SER A 21 8.76 -19.07 18.39
C SER A 21 8.98 -18.01 17.30
N PRO A 22 10.16 -17.37 17.26
CA PRO A 22 10.49 -16.44 16.19
C PRO A 22 10.69 -17.14 14.84
N LYS A 23 10.74 -18.47 14.86
CA LYS A 23 10.91 -19.28 13.66
C LYS A 23 9.75 -19.06 12.70
N TYR A 24 10.07 -18.72 11.45
CA TYR A 24 9.11 -18.37 10.38
C TYR A 24 8.36 -17.05 10.59
N SER A 25 8.81 -16.16 11.48
CA SER A 25 8.33 -14.78 11.52
C SER A 25 8.84 -14.02 10.30
N THR A 26 7.96 -13.24 9.67
CA THR A 26 8.29 -12.41 8.51
C THR A 26 7.80 -10.97 8.66
N THR A 27 7.35 -10.59 9.86
CA THR A 27 6.87 -9.22 10.14
C THR A 27 7.99 -8.26 10.51
N GLY A 28 9.11 -8.75 11.05
CA GLY A 28 10.12 -7.93 11.71
C GLY A 28 9.74 -7.50 13.13
N GLU A 29 8.66 -8.03 13.71
CA GLU A 29 8.30 -7.78 15.09
C GLU A 29 9.32 -8.43 16.03
N GLY A 30 10.06 -7.58 16.77
CA GLY A 30 11.18 -7.98 17.60
C GLY A 30 12.49 -8.26 16.84
N PHE A 31 12.51 -8.11 15.52
CA PHE A 31 13.67 -8.32 14.65
C PHE A 31 13.63 -7.35 13.46
N ASP A 32 14.78 -6.85 13.05
CA ASP A 32 14.86 -6.04 11.85
C ASP A 32 14.77 -6.89 10.56
N LEU A 33 14.18 -6.31 9.53
CA LEU A 33 14.14 -6.90 8.20
C LEU A 33 15.03 -6.10 7.24
N SER A 34 15.82 -6.81 6.47
CA SER A 34 16.67 -6.24 5.42
C SER A 34 15.95 -6.04 4.09
N SER A 35 14.73 -6.59 3.92
CA SER A 35 13.90 -6.42 2.73
C SER A 35 12.46 -6.10 3.13
N LEU A 36 11.79 -5.30 2.30
CA LEU A 36 10.36 -4.99 2.38
C LEU A 36 9.55 -5.70 1.29
N GLU A 37 10.15 -6.59 0.54
CA GLU A 37 9.46 -7.39 -0.47
C GLU A 37 8.54 -8.45 0.16
N LEU A 38 7.64 -9.01 -0.64
CA LEU A 38 6.85 -10.17 -0.23
C LEU A 38 7.77 -11.33 0.17
N PRO A 39 7.62 -11.88 1.38
CA PRO A 39 8.53 -12.91 1.86
C PRO A 39 8.36 -14.26 1.15
N GLY A 40 9.48 -14.94 0.94
CA GLY A 40 9.51 -16.28 0.35
C GLY A 40 9.10 -16.30 -1.11
N VAL A 41 8.29 -17.26 -1.49
CA VAL A 41 7.85 -17.51 -2.88
C VAL A 41 6.49 -16.87 -3.23
N GLN A 42 6.04 -15.90 -2.45
CA GLN A 42 4.68 -15.35 -2.62
C GLN A 42 4.55 -14.59 -3.94
N GLU A 43 5.54 -13.80 -4.32
CA GLU A 43 5.52 -13.10 -5.61
C GLU A 43 5.58 -14.08 -6.78
N GLU A 44 6.41 -15.12 -6.71
CA GLU A 44 6.46 -16.19 -7.72
C GLU A 44 5.08 -16.87 -7.88
N LEU A 45 4.36 -17.11 -6.77
CA LEU A 45 3.00 -17.64 -6.81
C LEU A 45 2.05 -16.70 -7.58
N LEU A 46 2.12 -15.40 -7.31
CA LEU A 46 1.29 -14.41 -8.03
C LEU A 46 1.63 -14.38 -9.53
N GLN A 47 2.91 -14.45 -9.86
CA GLN A 47 3.40 -14.51 -11.25
C GLN A 47 2.88 -15.75 -11.98
N GLU A 48 2.91 -16.91 -11.33
CA GLU A 48 2.37 -18.15 -11.92
C GLU A 48 0.84 -18.10 -12.10
N ILE A 49 0.13 -17.46 -11.17
CA ILE A 49 -1.32 -17.26 -11.31
C ILE A 49 -1.61 -16.30 -12.47
N LYS A 50 -0.88 -15.21 -12.61
CA LYS A 50 -1.07 -14.25 -13.73
C LYS A 50 -0.88 -14.91 -15.11
N LYS A 51 0.03 -15.86 -15.24
CA LYS A 51 0.24 -16.63 -16.49
C LYS A 51 -0.99 -17.43 -16.92
N THR A 52 -1.94 -17.66 -16.03
CA THR A 52 -3.19 -18.35 -16.38
C THR A 52 -4.18 -17.47 -17.16
N GLY A 53 -3.91 -16.15 -17.25
CA GLY A 53 -4.77 -15.16 -17.92
C GLY A 53 -6.07 -14.86 -17.18
N LYS A 54 -6.24 -15.33 -15.94
CA LYS A 54 -7.42 -15.06 -15.12
C LYS A 54 -7.26 -13.74 -14.36
N PRO A 55 -8.35 -12.99 -14.16
CA PRO A 55 -8.34 -11.85 -13.25
C PRO A 55 -7.82 -12.24 -11.86
N MET A 56 -7.00 -11.38 -11.26
CA MET A 56 -6.36 -11.65 -9.99
C MET A 56 -6.58 -10.51 -9.00
N VAL A 57 -7.25 -10.80 -7.90
CA VAL A 57 -7.37 -9.93 -6.73
C VAL A 57 -6.35 -10.36 -5.69
N VAL A 58 -5.45 -9.46 -5.33
CA VAL A 58 -4.47 -9.68 -4.26
C VAL A 58 -4.99 -9.09 -2.96
N VAL A 59 -4.94 -9.85 -1.89
CA VAL A 59 -5.27 -9.41 -0.53
C VAL A 59 -4.00 -9.41 0.29
N LEU A 60 -3.50 -8.22 0.63
CA LEU A 60 -2.32 -8.07 1.46
C LEU A 60 -2.71 -8.07 2.94
N ILE A 61 -2.19 -9.05 3.68
CA ILE A 61 -2.33 -9.16 5.14
C ILE A 61 -0.94 -8.96 5.75
N ALA A 62 -0.67 -7.75 6.23
CA ALA A 62 0.65 -7.39 6.76
C ALA A 62 0.53 -6.32 7.83
N GLY A 63 1.46 -6.26 8.76
CA GLY A 63 1.52 -5.25 9.81
C GLY A 63 2.32 -4.00 9.43
N LYS A 64 2.80 -3.93 8.19
CA LYS A 64 3.60 -2.82 7.67
C LYS A 64 3.49 -2.72 6.15
N PRO A 65 3.86 -1.57 5.55
CA PRO A 65 4.00 -1.43 4.12
C PRO A 65 5.04 -2.40 3.56
N LEU A 66 4.75 -2.95 2.39
CA LEU A 66 5.69 -3.75 1.62
C LEU A 66 5.97 -3.11 0.27
N ALA A 67 7.15 -3.33 -0.26
CA ALA A 67 7.53 -2.95 -1.62
C ALA A 67 7.01 -4.00 -2.61
N MET A 68 5.98 -3.67 -3.37
CA MET A 68 5.29 -4.60 -4.27
C MET A 68 5.08 -4.00 -5.66
N PRO A 69 6.13 -3.54 -6.35
CA PRO A 69 5.98 -2.90 -7.66
C PRO A 69 5.35 -3.84 -8.69
N TRP A 70 5.73 -5.11 -8.68
CA TRP A 70 5.15 -6.10 -9.58
C TRP A 70 3.64 -6.26 -9.37
N VAL A 71 3.16 -6.26 -8.12
CA VAL A 71 1.72 -6.36 -7.79
C VAL A 71 0.97 -5.14 -8.31
N LYS A 72 1.54 -3.94 -8.16
CA LYS A 72 0.95 -2.70 -8.67
C LYS A 72 0.70 -2.76 -10.18
N GLU A 73 1.61 -3.34 -10.92
CA GLU A 73 1.55 -3.41 -12.39
C GLU A 73 0.68 -4.56 -12.92
N ASN A 74 0.55 -5.64 -12.16
CA ASN A 74 0.02 -6.90 -12.68
C ASN A 74 -1.27 -7.38 -12.01
N ALA A 75 -1.57 -6.97 -10.78
CA ALA A 75 -2.83 -7.32 -10.15
C ALA A 75 -3.99 -6.49 -10.70
N ASP A 76 -5.15 -7.12 -10.90
CA ASP A 76 -6.35 -6.42 -11.35
C ASP A 76 -7.00 -5.62 -10.21
N ALA A 77 -6.79 -6.05 -8.95
CA ALA A 77 -7.11 -5.31 -7.74
C ALA A 77 -6.20 -5.71 -6.58
N LEU A 78 -5.96 -4.75 -5.68
CA LEU A 78 -5.24 -4.95 -4.42
C LEU A 78 -6.07 -4.42 -3.26
N LEU A 79 -6.28 -5.27 -2.26
CA LEU A 79 -6.87 -4.91 -0.98
C LEU A 79 -5.82 -5.00 0.13
N VAL A 80 -5.56 -3.90 0.82
CA VAL A 80 -4.69 -3.86 2.00
C VAL A 80 -5.56 -4.02 3.24
N GLN A 81 -5.45 -5.16 3.91
CA GLN A 81 -6.34 -5.52 5.01
C GLN A 81 -5.70 -5.39 6.40
N TRP A 82 -4.39 -5.20 6.49
CA TRP A 82 -3.66 -5.20 7.75
C TRP A 82 -3.98 -6.46 8.59
N TYR A 83 -3.92 -6.38 9.90
CA TYR A 83 -4.36 -7.43 10.83
C TYR A 83 -5.73 -7.05 11.38
N GLY A 84 -6.77 -7.47 10.71
CA GLY A 84 -8.16 -7.01 10.91
C GLY A 84 -8.92 -7.67 12.08
N GLY A 85 -8.30 -8.57 12.85
CA GLY A 85 -8.93 -9.23 13.99
C GLY A 85 -10.01 -10.24 13.61
N GLU A 86 -10.91 -10.52 14.56
CA GLU A 86 -11.91 -11.61 14.46
C GLU A 86 -12.83 -11.50 13.23
N GLN A 87 -13.28 -10.29 12.88
CA GLN A 87 -14.22 -10.08 11.79
C GLN A 87 -13.55 -9.86 10.42
N GLN A 88 -12.24 -10.05 10.33
CA GLN A 88 -11.44 -9.80 9.14
C GLN A 88 -11.99 -10.50 7.89
N GLY A 89 -12.29 -11.80 7.99
CA GLY A 89 -12.79 -12.57 6.85
C GLY A 89 -14.16 -12.11 6.37
N ARG A 90 -15.05 -11.75 7.31
CA ARG A 90 -16.38 -11.24 6.99
C ARG A 90 -16.31 -9.88 6.28
N SER A 91 -15.51 -8.96 6.83
CA SER A 91 -15.33 -7.63 6.22
C SER A 91 -14.76 -7.72 4.80
N LEU A 92 -13.78 -8.61 4.60
CA LEU A 92 -13.22 -8.87 3.29
C LEU A 92 -14.28 -9.41 2.32
N ALA A 93 -15.06 -10.40 2.73
CA ALA A 93 -16.09 -10.98 1.91
C ALA A 93 -17.16 -9.95 1.53
N ASP A 94 -17.63 -9.15 2.48
CA ASP A 94 -18.64 -8.11 2.25
C ASP A 94 -18.15 -7.04 1.24
N ILE A 95 -16.85 -6.71 1.24
CA ILE A 95 -16.23 -5.83 0.23
C ILE A 95 -16.18 -6.55 -1.13
N LEU A 96 -15.62 -7.76 -1.18
CA LEU A 96 -15.41 -8.49 -2.44
C LEU A 96 -16.71 -8.77 -3.22
N VAL A 97 -17.82 -8.95 -2.50
CA VAL A 97 -19.15 -9.15 -3.14
C VAL A 97 -19.91 -7.82 -3.34
N GLY A 98 -19.29 -6.68 -3.07
CA GLY A 98 -19.90 -5.36 -3.27
C GLY A 98 -21.00 -4.98 -2.27
N LYS A 99 -21.14 -5.71 -1.17
CA LYS A 99 -22.12 -5.40 -0.12
C LYS A 99 -21.72 -4.18 0.70
N VAL A 100 -20.42 -3.95 0.84
CA VAL A 100 -19.84 -2.80 1.51
C VAL A 100 -18.93 -2.07 0.54
N ASN A 101 -19.13 -0.75 0.40
CA ASN A 101 -18.26 0.11 -0.38
C ASN A 101 -16.97 0.38 0.40
N PRO A 102 -15.77 0.04 -0.13
CA PRO A 102 -14.52 0.30 0.58
C PRO A 102 -14.31 1.80 0.75
N SER A 103 -14.11 2.24 1.99
CA SER A 103 -13.90 3.65 2.36
C SER A 103 -12.51 3.91 2.93
N GLY A 104 -11.75 2.86 3.25
CA GLY A 104 -10.41 2.97 3.81
C GLY A 104 -9.42 3.66 2.87
N ARG A 105 -8.51 4.43 3.48
CA ARG A 105 -7.39 5.06 2.79
C ARG A 105 -6.10 4.67 3.52
N LEU A 106 -5.00 4.59 2.78
CA LEU A 106 -3.71 4.27 3.38
C LEU A 106 -3.31 5.33 4.41
N ASN A 107 -3.02 4.88 5.61
CA ASN A 107 -2.52 5.72 6.70
C ASN A 107 -0.98 5.80 6.75
N VAL A 108 -0.33 5.26 5.74
CA VAL A 108 1.13 5.28 5.57
C VAL A 108 1.44 5.09 4.08
N SER A 109 2.52 5.70 3.60
CA SER A 109 3.00 5.47 2.24
C SER A 109 3.63 4.09 2.09
N PHE A 110 3.48 3.48 0.92
CA PHE A 110 4.14 2.23 0.55
C PHE A 110 5.38 2.55 -0.29
N PRO A 111 6.57 2.08 0.06
CA PRO A 111 7.78 2.33 -0.70
C PRO A 111 7.81 1.51 -2.01
N ARG A 112 8.58 1.96 -2.99
CA ARG A 112 8.84 1.21 -4.23
C ARG A 112 9.82 0.07 -4.01
N SER A 113 10.80 0.30 -3.15
CA SER A 113 11.86 -0.64 -2.82
C SER A 113 12.30 -0.43 -1.36
N THR A 114 13.07 -1.34 -0.83
CA THR A 114 13.71 -1.17 0.49
C THR A 114 14.60 0.08 0.52
N GLY A 115 15.29 0.38 -0.59
CA GLY A 115 16.14 1.58 -0.71
C GLY A 115 15.36 2.90 -0.78
N ASN A 116 14.07 2.85 -1.09
CA ASN A 116 13.18 4.03 -1.10
C ASN A 116 12.65 4.39 0.30
N THR A 117 13.29 3.94 1.37
CA THR A 117 12.93 4.25 2.75
C THR A 117 13.94 5.22 3.39
N PRO A 118 13.47 6.12 4.27
CA PRO A 118 12.10 6.33 4.76
C PRO A 118 11.18 6.99 3.73
N CYS A 119 9.91 6.56 3.68
CA CYS A 119 8.92 7.01 2.71
C CYS A 119 7.76 7.73 3.43
N PHE A 120 7.96 9.02 3.72
CA PHE A 120 7.00 9.83 4.47
C PHE A 120 5.96 10.47 3.56
N TYR A 121 4.74 10.73 4.09
CA TYR A 121 3.72 11.49 3.36
C TYR A 121 4.15 12.94 3.06
N ASN A 122 4.98 13.51 3.92
CA ASN A 122 5.51 14.87 3.83
C ASN A 122 6.99 14.87 3.43
N HIS A 123 7.39 13.98 2.53
CA HIS A 123 8.74 13.94 2.01
C HIS A 123 9.11 15.27 1.36
N PHE A 124 10.17 15.91 1.87
CA PHE A 124 10.66 17.18 1.32
C PHE A 124 11.46 16.95 0.04
N ILE A 125 11.38 17.93 -0.85
CA ILE A 125 12.26 18.02 -2.03
C ILE A 125 13.72 18.09 -1.54
N THR A 126 14.57 17.26 -2.11
CA THR A 126 16.01 17.28 -1.82
C THR A 126 16.65 18.56 -2.33
N ASP A 127 17.84 18.89 -1.83
CA ASP A 127 18.56 20.14 -2.08
C ASP A 127 18.83 20.49 -3.56
N ARG A 128 18.59 19.57 -4.47
CA ARG A 128 18.91 19.74 -5.91
C ARG A 128 17.79 20.26 -6.79
N ASN A 129 16.59 20.50 -6.23
CA ASN A 129 15.44 21.08 -6.97
C ASN A 129 15.13 20.43 -8.33
N GLU A 130 15.46 19.16 -8.50
CA GLU A 130 15.17 18.43 -9.72
C GLU A 130 13.72 17.93 -9.71
N PRO A 131 13.06 17.74 -10.86
CA PRO A 131 11.72 17.19 -10.92
C PRO A 131 11.65 15.82 -10.23
N PHE A 132 10.66 15.62 -9.36
CA PHE A 132 10.48 14.39 -8.61
C PHE A 132 9.92 13.21 -9.41
N ASP A 133 9.50 13.44 -10.62
CA ASP A 133 8.70 12.53 -11.43
C ASP A 133 9.54 11.55 -12.27
N GLN A 134 10.86 11.67 -12.25
CA GLN A 134 11.72 10.83 -13.06
C GLN A 134 12.83 10.15 -12.25
N PRO A 135 13.04 8.83 -12.43
CA PRO A 135 14.18 8.15 -11.85
C PRO A 135 15.48 8.67 -12.46
N GLY A 136 16.54 8.73 -11.65
CA GLY A 136 17.88 8.90 -12.15
C GLY A 136 18.40 7.62 -12.84
N SER A 137 19.40 7.77 -13.72
CA SER A 137 20.18 6.65 -14.26
C SER A 137 21.63 6.76 -13.81
N PRO A 138 22.46 5.70 -14.01
CA PRO A 138 23.89 5.79 -13.75
C PRO A 138 24.59 6.91 -14.55
N GLU A 139 24.09 7.20 -15.75
CA GLU A 139 24.62 8.23 -16.64
C GLU A 139 24.11 9.63 -16.25
N GLU A 140 22.88 9.72 -15.70
CA GLU A 140 22.22 10.95 -15.29
C GLU A 140 21.52 10.76 -13.94
N PRO A 141 22.24 10.83 -12.81
CA PRO A 141 21.68 10.50 -11.49
C PRO A 141 20.63 11.48 -10.94
N LYS A 142 20.45 12.66 -11.53
CA LYS A 142 19.42 13.69 -11.22
C LYS A 142 19.20 14.07 -9.75
N GLY A 143 20.06 13.66 -8.84
CA GLY A 143 19.93 13.95 -7.42
C GLY A 143 18.88 13.13 -6.64
N HIS A 144 18.25 12.17 -7.29
CA HIS A 144 17.26 11.25 -6.74
C HIS A 144 17.78 9.82 -6.70
N TYR A 145 16.85 8.86 -6.59
CA TYR A 145 17.21 7.46 -6.67
C TYR A 145 17.64 7.07 -8.06
N ILE A 146 18.77 6.39 -8.17
CA ILE A 146 19.16 5.68 -9.39
C ILE A 146 18.30 4.41 -9.46
N PHE A 147 17.73 4.12 -10.62
CA PHE A 147 16.87 2.96 -10.88
C PHE A 147 15.47 2.99 -10.26
N ASP A 148 15.11 4.05 -9.53
CA ASP A 148 13.78 4.16 -8.92
C ASP A 148 13.30 5.60 -8.95
N ALA A 149 11.99 5.79 -8.88
CA ALA A 149 11.38 7.11 -8.72
C ALA A 149 11.38 7.51 -7.23
N PRO A 150 11.46 8.81 -6.91
CA PRO A 150 11.47 9.27 -5.52
C PRO A 150 10.09 9.21 -4.86
N ASP A 151 9.02 9.21 -5.63
CA ASP A 151 7.66 9.12 -5.13
C ASP A 151 7.34 7.70 -4.61
N PRO A 152 6.47 7.57 -3.61
CA PRO A 152 6.08 6.27 -3.09
C PRO A 152 5.33 5.42 -4.13
N LEU A 153 5.33 4.11 -3.94
CA LEU A 153 4.53 3.19 -4.76
C LEU A 153 3.04 3.49 -4.63
N TRP A 154 2.56 3.69 -3.40
CA TRP A 154 1.26 4.27 -3.09
C TRP A 154 1.43 5.28 -1.96
N SER A 155 0.94 6.49 -2.18
CA SER A 155 1.05 7.57 -1.22
C SER A 155 0.09 7.38 -0.04
N PHE A 156 0.44 7.97 1.11
CA PHE A 156 -0.51 8.21 2.19
C PHE A 156 -1.82 8.78 1.64
N GLY A 157 -2.94 8.32 2.14
CA GLY A 157 -4.27 8.73 1.67
C GLY A 157 -4.76 8.04 0.40
N SER A 158 -3.93 7.25 -0.28
CA SER A 158 -4.34 6.47 -1.45
C SER A 158 -5.41 5.45 -1.09
N GLY A 159 -6.34 5.25 -2.01
CA GLY A 159 -7.41 4.27 -1.92
C GLY A 159 -8.55 4.61 -2.86
N GLN A 160 -9.32 3.60 -3.21
CA GLN A 160 -10.45 3.72 -4.11
C GLN A 160 -11.71 3.15 -3.46
N SER A 161 -12.84 3.75 -3.79
CA SER A 161 -14.16 3.24 -3.48
C SER A 161 -14.83 2.73 -4.76
N TYR A 162 -15.91 1.97 -4.64
CA TYR A 162 -16.71 1.57 -5.81
C TYR A 162 -17.51 2.74 -6.39
N THR A 163 -17.67 3.80 -5.60
CA THR A 163 -18.32 5.04 -6.02
C THR A 163 -17.30 6.17 -6.16
N THR A 164 -17.65 7.18 -6.93
CA THR A 164 -16.91 8.42 -7.08
C THR A 164 -17.47 9.49 -6.16
N PHE A 165 -16.60 10.42 -5.73
CA PHE A 165 -16.95 11.57 -4.91
C PHE A 165 -16.50 12.84 -5.61
N GLU A 166 -17.34 13.87 -5.56
CA GLU A 166 -17.04 15.20 -6.08
C GLU A 166 -17.16 16.20 -4.92
N TYR A 167 -16.12 17.00 -4.72
CA TYR A 167 -16.13 18.12 -3.79
C TYR A 167 -16.67 19.33 -4.54
N VAL A 168 -17.90 19.71 -4.26
CA VAL A 168 -18.58 20.79 -5.00
C VAL A 168 -18.41 22.15 -4.36
N ASP A 169 -18.20 22.22 -3.04
CA ASP A 169 -18.00 23.47 -2.31
C ASP A 169 -17.29 23.21 -0.96
N CYS A 170 -16.58 24.25 -0.49
CA CYS A 170 -16.02 24.30 0.86
C CYS A 170 -16.11 25.74 1.34
N ALA A 171 -17.00 26.01 2.28
CA ALA A 171 -17.19 27.33 2.85
C ALA A 171 -16.80 27.36 4.33
N LEU A 172 -16.10 28.41 4.74
CA LEU A 172 -15.75 28.65 6.12
C LEU A 172 -16.71 29.69 6.71
N SER A 173 -17.15 29.52 7.95
CA SER A 173 -18.00 30.48 8.64
C SER A 173 -17.29 31.82 8.85
N ASP A 174 -15.98 31.82 8.97
CA ASP A 174 -15.14 32.99 9.12
C ASP A 174 -13.73 32.77 8.56
N SER A 175 -13.08 33.83 8.10
CA SER A 175 -11.70 33.81 7.62
C SER A 175 -10.68 34.25 8.68
N VAL A 176 -11.13 34.80 9.79
CA VAL A 176 -10.30 35.25 10.90
C VAL A 176 -10.87 34.72 12.19
N LEU A 177 -10.08 34.00 12.95
CA LEU A 177 -10.47 33.43 14.24
C LEU A 177 -9.70 34.10 15.39
N THR A 178 -10.42 34.36 16.48
CA THR A 178 -9.81 34.66 17.77
C THR A 178 -9.87 33.43 18.68
N ASP A 179 -9.24 33.49 19.85
CA ASP A 179 -9.25 32.41 20.85
C ASP A 179 -10.63 32.05 21.43
N LYS A 180 -11.66 32.83 21.09
CA LYS A 180 -13.05 32.66 21.54
C LYS A 180 -14.01 32.18 20.47
N ASP A 181 -13.55 32.12 19.24
CA ASP A 181 -14.40 31.79 18.10
C ASP A 181 -14.45 30.29 17.82
N GLN A 182 -15.52 29.86 17.17
CA GLN A 182 -15.67 28.51 16.62
C GLN A 182 -15.74 28.59 15.11
N LEU A 183 -14.96 27.76 14.45
CA LEU A 183 -15.02 27.61 13.00
C LEU A 183 -15.99 26.50 12.64
N THR A 184 -16.91 26.79 11.74
CA THR A 184 -17.73 25.79 11.06
C THR A 184 -17.29 25.68 9.60
N VAL A 185 -17.13 24.45 9.13
CA VAL A 185 -16.76 24.10 7.76
C VAL A 185 -17.88 23.34 7.09
#